data_82ae6a7d86d7b35bb59f1d6f44027b66
#
_entry.id   82ae6a7d86d7b35bb59f1d6f44027b66
#
_cell.length_a   1.000
_cell.length_b   1.000
_cell.length_c   1.000
_cell.angle_alpha   90.00
_cell.angle_beta   90.00
_cell.angle_gamma   90.00
#
_symmetry.space_group_name_H-M   'P 1'
#
loop_
_entity.id
_entity.type
_entity.pdbx_description
1 polymer ?
#
loop_
_entity_poly.entity_id
_entity_poly.type
_entity_poly.pdbx_seq_one_letter_code
_entity_poly.pdbx_strand_id
1 'polypeptide(L)'
;NDQYYSTVQDISHIENFDTTLFDRIPTDHDFLEVYLGRGNVESLRQINYKKQEKLEVGDELSSIPNHVADEYRDIEKAPLTLSLRDANAVGIVGNEESLYCMMKNIIVDIISRQYYGDINLYALIDKDEKKYKWLKNLKSIQGTRGCRNIVCDQESRNRVFDNLYKELTLRQDENTSGRFNIVVVMEDYGIKSHPISKFIEHASELDTVFLFFESKLSLLPLYCSHIIDIFDYESAMVYDSQNKMHKKYFEYESIDDESMENIVRILAPVECEEISLAGALRKNISLFELLGVNSVEGLNLDSRWENSKIYETMAVPLGVNVKDEIVY
;
A
#
# COMPACT_ATOMS: atom_id res chain seq x y z
N ASN A 1 15.50 -10.73 7.43
CA ASN A 1 15.90 -9.33 7.65
C ASN A 1 16.16 -8.55 6.37
N ASP A 2 16.44 -9.23 5.26
CA ASP A 2 16.75 -8.57 3.98
C ASP A 2 15.49 -8.20 3.16
N GLN A 3 14.31 -8.45 3.72
CA GLN A 3 13.01 -8.24 3.07
C GLN A 3 12.35 -6.91 3.49
N TYR A 4 12.70 -6.39 4.68
CA TYR A 4 12.14 -5.15 5.22
C TYR A 4 13.26 -4.15 5.46
N TYR A 5 13.18 -3.03 4.77
CA TYR A 5 14.15 -1.96 4.84
C TYR A 5 13.72 -0.90 5.84
N SER A 6 14.69 -0.25 6.49
CA SER A 6 14.41 0.94 7.28
C SER A 6 14.10 2.13 6.36
N THR A 7 13.48 3.16 6.91
CA THR A 7 13.18 4.39 6.15
C THR A 7 14.43 5.02 5.53
N VAL A 8 15.57 4.97 6.25
CA VAL A 8 16.86 5.45 5.72
C VAL A 8 17.33 4.60 4.55
N GLN A 9 17.12 3.28 4.59
CA GLN A 9 17.44 2.39 3.47
C GLN A 9 16.54 2.66 2.25
N ASP A 10 15.24 2.88 2.46
CA ASP A 10 14.33 3.26 1.38
C ASP A 10 14.75 4.54 0.69
N ILE A 11 15.17 5.56 1.45
CA ILE A 11 15.74 6.80 0.91
C ILE A 11 16.95 6.50 0.03
N SER A 12 17.87 5.69 0.55
CA SER A 12 19.10 5.30 -0.19
C SER A 12 18.77 4.53 -1.47
N HIS A 13 17.77 3.63 -1.44
CA HIS A 13 17.32 2.89 -2.63
C HIS A 13 16.75 3.83 -3.69
N ILE A 14 15.96 4.83 -3.28
CA ILE A 14 15.41 5.84 -4.19
C ILE A 14 16.54 6.67 -4.83
N GLU A 15 17.48 7.15 -4.02
CA GLU A 15 18.59 7.99 -4.50
C GLU A 15 19.52 7.26 -5.47
N ASN A 16 19.69 5.95 -5.29
CA ASN A 16 20.54 5.12 -6.11
C ASN A 16 19.80 4.42 -7.27
N PHE A 17 18.49 4.59 -7.41
CA PHE A 17 17.65 3.86 -8.36
C PHE A 17 17.85 2.34 -8.26
N ASP A 18 17.77 1.81 -7.05
CA ASP A 18 17.97 0.41 -6.79
C ASP A 18 16.90 -0.46 -7.46
N THR A 19 17.25 -1.70 -7.76
CA THR A 19 16.34 -2.68 -8.40
C THR A 19 15.18 -3.10 -7.52
N THR A 20 15.21 -2.77 -6.23
CA THR A 20 14.13 -3.01 -5.26
C THR A 20 13.01 -1.95 -5.32
N LEU A 21 13.21 -0.88 -6.13
CA LEU A 21 12.14 0.11 -6.32
C LEU A 21 10.96 -0.52 -7.05
N PHE A 22 9.76 -0.32 -6.50
CA PHE A 22 8.50 -0.81 -7.05
C PHE A 22 8.46 -2.34 -7.22
N ASP A 23 9.17 -3.08 -6.36
CA ASP A 23 9.31 -4.53 -6.44
C ASP A 23 8.05 -5.30 -5.95
N ARG A 24 7.13 -4.62 -5.24
CA ARG A 24 5.91 -5.25 -4.70
C ARG A 24 4.72 -5.02 -5.61
N ILE A 25 4.10 -6.11 -6.01
CA ILE A 25 2.89 -6.12 -6.84
C ILE A 25 1.67 -6.65 -6.05
N PRO A 26 0.43 -6.36 -6.47
CA PRO A 26 -0.78 -6.74 -5.74
C PRO A 26 -0.95 -8.24 -5.45
N THR A 27 -0.26 -9.11 -6.21
CA THR A 27 -0.26 -10.56 -5.99
C THR A 27 0.69 -11.04 -4.92
N ASP A 28 1.62 -10.20 -4.50
CA ASP A 28 2.60 -10.56 -3.47
C ASP A 28 1.98 -10.56 -2.08
N HIS A 29 2.50 -11.42 -1.22
CA HIS A 29 2.00 -11.57 0.14
C HIS A 29 2.32 -10.36 1.02
N ASP A 30 3.35 -9.59 0.67
CA ASP A 30 3.85 -8.40 1.37
C ASP A 30 3.45 -7.08 0.67
N PHE A 31 2.52 -7.15 -0.30
CA PHE A 31 1.93 -5.95 -0.89
C PHE A 31 1.26 -5.09 0.17
N LEU A 32 1.65 -3.82 0.27
CA LEU A 32 1.20 -2.85 1.28
C LEU A 32 1.52 -3.26 2.73
N GLU A 33 2.52 -4.11 2.94
CA GLU A 33 3.09 -4.31 4.25
C GLU A 33 4.12 -3.21 4.52
N VAL A 34 3.74 -2.22 5.34
CA VAL A 34 4.58 -1.05 5.63
C VAL A 34 5.46 -1.27 6.85
N TYR A 35 6.70 -0.79 6.76
CA TYR A 35 7.63 -0.76 7.87
C TYR A 35 7.28 0.39 8.82
N LEU A 36 7.13 0.07 10.10
CA LEU A 36 6.85 1.05 11.15
C LEU A 36 8.10 1.48 11.91
N GLY A 37 9.05 0.57 12.09
CA GLY A 37 10.25 0.80 12.88
C GLY A 37 10.89 -0.48 13.35
N ARG A 38 11.75 -0.41 14.38
CA ARG A 38 12.42 -1.56 15.00
C ARG A 38 11.90 -1.80 16.39
N GLY A 39 11.50 -3.02 16.67
CA GLY A 39 10.95 -3.42 17.96
C GLY A 39 11.22 -4.87 18.28
N ASN A 40 10.66 -5.32 19.38
CA ASN A 40 10.68 -6.73 19.74
C ASN A 40 9.53 -7.44 19.01
N VAL A 41 9.87 -8.38 18.14
CA VAL A 41 8.92 -9.14 17.34
C VAL A 41 8.98 -10.60 17.71
N GLU A 42 7.83 -11.21 17.89
CA GLU A 42 7.72 -12.63 18.20
C GLU A 42 8.37 -13.48 17.10
N SER A 43 9.22 -14.43 17.47
CA SER A 43 9.92 -15.30 16.54
C SER A 43 8.92 -16.17 15.78
N LEU A 44 9.02 -16.23 14.45
CA LEU A 44 8.22 -17.13 13.60
C LEU A 44 8.45 -18.60 13.91
N ARG A 45 9.63 -18.93 14.44
CA ARG A 45 9.99 -20.29 14.86
C ARG A 45 10.07 -20.35 16.38
N GLN A 46 8.98 -20.72 17.01
CA GLN A 46 8.93 -20.90 18.44
C GLN A 46 9.49 -22.26 18.85
N ILE A 47 10.23 -22.29 19.98
CA ILE A 47 10.70 -23.51 20.59
C ILE A 47 9.52 -24.14 21.34
N ASN A 48 8.97 -25.21 20.76
CA ASN A 48 7.91 -25.98 21.41
C ASN A 48 8.51 -26.89 22.46
N TYR A 49 8.42 -26.48 23.70
CA TYR A 49 8.82 -27.28 24.85
C TYR A 49 7.60 -27.73 25.66
N LYS A 50 7.41 -29.06 25.83
CA LYS A 50 6.39 -29.59 26.74
C LYS A 50 6.92 -29.53 28.18
N LYS A 51 6.37 -28.59 28.97
CA LYS A 51 6.67 -28.46 30.38
C LYS A 51 6.36 -29.80 31.07
N GLN A 52 7.41 -30.49 31.57
CA GLN A 52 7.20 -31.67 32.37
C GLN A 52 6.82 -31.23 33.80
N GLU A 53 5.60 -31.52 34.20
CA GLU A 53 5.21 -31.39 35.61
C GLU A 53 5.93 -32.45 36.41
N LYS A 54 7.05 -32.07 37.04
CA LYS A 54 7.75 -32.92 38.02
C LYS A 54 7.27 -32.59 39.40
N LEU A 55 6.85 -33.59 40.14
CA LEU A 55 6.43 -33.52 41.54
C LEU A 55 7.60 -33.33 42.54
N GLU A 56 8.85 -33.26 42.08
CA GLU A 56 10.03 -33.12 42.94
C GLU A 56 10.73 -31.76 42.75
N VAL A 57 11.16 -31.22 43.88
CA VAL A 57 11.74 -29.89 44.06
C VAL A 57 13.10 -29.81 43.38
N GLY A 58 13.20 -28.84 42.42
CA GLY A 58 14.37 -28.01 42.25
C GLY A 58 15.67 -28.63 41.75
N ASP A 59 15.67 -29.22 40.55
CA ASP A 59 16.91 -29.30 39.78
C ASP A 59 17.00 -28.00 38.94
N GLU A 60 18.05 -27.15 39.17
CA GLU A 60 18.30 -25.91 38.39
C GLU A 60 18.35 -26.19 36.89
N LEU A 61 18.82 -27.40 36.49
CA LEU A 61 18.85 -27.83 35.09
C LEU A 61 17.45 -27.99 34.48
N SER A 62 16.43 -28.24 35.30
CA SER A 62 15.05 -28.39 34.81
C SER A 62 14.43 -27.10 34.37
N SER A 63 14.97 -25.93 34.75
CA SER A 63 14.51 -24.61 34.35
C SER A 63 15.15 -24.13 33.03
N ILE A 64 16.31 -24.70 32.65
CA ILE A 64 17.07 -24.29 31.45
C ILE A 64 16.23 -24.32 30.16
N PRO A 65 15.45 -25.37 29.84
CA PRO A 65 14.64 -25.36 28.63
C PRO A 65 13.58 -24.26 28.58
N ASN A 66 13.02 -23.87 29.75
CA ASN A 66 12.10 -22.78 29.84
C ASN A 66 12.82 -21.44 29.57
N HIS A 67 13.99 -21.22 30.19
CA HIS A 67 14.80 -20.02 29.96
C HIS A 67 15.21 -19.90 28.51
N VAL A 68 15.64 -20.97 27.86
CA VAL A 68 15.99 -20.98 26.44
C VAL A 68 14.76 -20.66 25.58
N ALA A 69 13.60 -21.27 25.87
CA ALA A 69 12.38 -21.00 25.13
C ALA A 69 11.89 -19.54 25.27
N ASP A 70 12.03 -18.97 26.48
CA ASP A 70 11.70 -17.59 26.75
C ASP A 70 12.71 -16.61 26.12
N GLU A 71 14.01 -16.92 26.13
CA GLU A 71 15.10 -16.14 25.54
C GLU A 71 14.97 -16.02 24.01
N TYR A 72 14.56 -17.10 23.33
CA TYR A 72 14.39 -17.12 21.87
C TYR A 72 12.96 -16.90 21.40
N ARG A 73 12.06 -16.52 22.30
CA ARG A 73 10.67 -16.22 21.99
C ARG A 73 10.53 -14.97 21.14
N ASP A 74 11.27 -13.93 21.49
CA ASP A 74 11.22 -12.63 20.84
C ASP A 74 12.57 -12.31 20.18
N ILE A 75 12.52 -11.67 19.02
CA ILE A 75 13.69 -11.16 18.32
C ILE A 75 13.76 -9.66 18.62
N GLU A 76 14.82 -9.24 19.29
CA GLU A 76 15.05 -7.83 19.62
C GLU A 76 15.46 -7.02 18.37
N LYS A 77 15.01 -5.76 18.33
CA LYS A 77 15.33 -4.80 17.25
C LYS A 77 15.04 -5.33 15.85
N ALA A 78 14.06 -6.21 15.73
CA ALA A 78 13.59 -6.69 14.44
C ALA A 78 12.69 -5.67 13.75
N PRO A 79 12.63 -5.67 12.42
CA PRO A 79 11.68 -4.85 11.68
C PRO A 79 10.24 -5.16 12.13
N LEU A 80 9.50 -4.13 12.50
CA LEU A 80 8.08 -4.23 12.79
C LEU A 80 7.31 -3.67 11.62
N THR A 81 6.39 -4.46 11.11
CA THR A 81 5.57 -4.13 9.94
C THR A 81 4.09 -4.15 10.27
N LEU A 82 3.29 -3.51 9.44
CA LEU A 82 1.84 -3.50 9.48
C LEU A 82 1.28 -3.69 8.08
N SER A 83 0.40 -4.68 7.91
CA SER A 83 -0.35 -4.86 6.68
C SER A 83 -1.45 -3.80 6.55
N LEU A 84 -1.31 -2.90 5.59
CA LEU A 84 -2.37 -1.96 5.24
C LEU A 84 -3.42 -2.62 4.35
N ARG A 85 -3.06 -3.67 3.64
CA ARG A 85 -3.97 -4.42 2.78
C ARG A 85 -5.13 -5.05 3.56
N ASP A 86 -4.82 -5.59 4.74
CA ASP A 86 -5.80 -6.29 5.57
C ASP A 86 -6.50 -5.37 6.59
N ALA A 87 -6.05 -4.11 6.67
CA ALA A 87 -6.61 -3.13 7.59
C ALA A 87 -7.74 -2.34 6.95
N ASN A 88 -8.87 -2.22 7.63
CA ASN A 88 -9.95 -1.32 7.23
C ASN A 88 -9.58 0.14 7.50
N ALA A 89 -9.14 0.40 8.72
CA ALA A 89 -8.63 1.69 9.13
C ALA A 89 -7.53 1.52 10.19
N VAL A 90 -6.54 2.40 10.14
CA VAL A 90 -5.46 2.50 11.12
C VAL A 90 -5.55 3.88 11.79
N GLY A 91 -5.60 3.89 13.11
CA GLY A 91 -5.55 5.12 13.90
C GLY A 91 -4.13 5.41 14.35
N ILE A 92 -3.65 6.61 14.09
CA ILE A 92 -2.33 7.08 14.52
C ILE A 92 -2.55 8.25 15.49
N VAL A 93 -2.03 8.13 16.70
CA VAL A 93 -2.22 9.10 17.78
C VAL A 93 -0.89 9.67 18.22
N GLY A 94 -0.81 11.00 18.37
CA GLY A 94 0.41 11.66 18.79
C GLY A 94 0.31 13.19 18.76
N ASN A 95 1.41 13.87 19.01
CA ASN A 95 1.49 15.30 18.75
C ASN A 95 1.64 15.58 17.25
N GLU A 96 1.40 16.80 16.83
CA GLU A 96 1.38 17.20 15.43
C GLU A 96 2.67 16.88 14.66
N GLU A 97 3.83 17.14 15.27
CA GLU A 97 5.13 16.85 14.63
C GLU A 97 5.37 15.34 14.47
N SER A 98 5.07 14.56 15.51
CA SER A 98 5.21 13.11 15.49
C SER A 98 4.24 12.46 14.48
N LEU A 99 3.02 12.97 14.38
CA LEU A 99 2.03 12.54 13.38
C LEU A 99 2.52 12.82 11.96
N TYR A 100 3.07 14.01 11.73
CA TYR A 100 3.62 14.37 10.42
C TYR A 100 4.85 13.53 10.07
N CYS A 101 5.71 13.24 11.04
CA CYS A 101 6.86 12.35 10.86
C CYS A 101 6.41 10.94 10.49
N MET A 102 5.48 10.34 11.24
CA MET A 102 4.96 9.00 10.96
C MET A 102 4.27 8.93 9.60
N MET A 103 3.53 9.96 9.21
CA MET A 103 2.93 10.06 7.87
C MET A 103 4.01 10.02 6.78
N LYS A 104 5.11 10.78 6.92
CA LYS A 104 6.22 10.76 5.96
C LYS A 104 6.82 9.37 5.84
N ASN A 105 7.09 8.70 6.96
CA ASN A 105 7.68 7.35 6.97
C ASN A 105 6.79 6.35 6.24
N ILE A 106 5.50 6.33 6.54
CA ILE A 106 4.53 5.43 5.87
C ILE A 106 4.48 5.73 4.37
N ILE A 107 4.43 7.01 3.99
CA ILE A 107 4.36 7.37 2.57
C ILE A 107 5.66 7.01 1.84
N VAL A 108 6.84 7.22 2.42
CA VAL A 108 8.12 6.86 1.80
C VAL A 108 8.19 5.36 1.56
N ASP A 109 7.84 4.53 2.54
CA ASP A 109 7.79 3.08 2.37
C ASP A 109 6.84 2.67 1.25
N ILE A 110 5.66 3.29 1.16
CA ILE A 110 4.68 3.02 0.10
C ILE A 110 5.23 3.40 -1.27
N ILE A 111 5.74 4.63 -1.45
CA ILE A 111 6.16 5.14 -2.76
C ILE A 111 7.48 4.55 -3.25
N SER A 112 8.30 3.98 -2.37
CA SER A 112 9.53 3.27 -2.73
C SER A 112 9.26 1.87 -3.24
N ARG A 113 8.31 1.16 -2.64
CA ARG A 113 8.11 -0.27 -2.87
C ARG A 113 6.91 -0.62 -3.72
N GLN A 114 5.84 0.19 -3.65
CA GLN A 114 4.63 -0.06 -4.40
C GLN A 114 4.68 0.66 -5.75
N TYR A 115 4.32 -0.05 -6.80
CA TYR A 115 4.17 0.59 -8.09
C TYR A 115 3.04 1.63 -8.05
N TYR A 116 3.32 2.85 -8.50
CA TYR A 116 2.36 3.96 -8.45
C TYR A 116 1.10 3.71 -9.32
N GLY A 117 1.14 2.75 -10.25
CA GLY A 117 0.00 2.33 -11.06
C GLY A 117 -0.97 1.42 -10.31
N ASP A 118 -0.53 0.75 -9.22
CA ASP A 118 -1.33 -0.18 -8.44
C ASP A 118 -2.02 0.47 -7.25
N ILE A 119 -1.63 1.71 -6.91
CA ILE A 119 -2.17 2.44 -5.76
C ILE A 119 -2.73 3.81 -6.15
N ASN A 120 -3.74 4.25 -5.41
CA ASN A 120 -4.24 5.62 -5.39
C ASN A 120 -4.05 6.21 -4.00
N LEU A 121 -3.31 7.29 -3.89
CA LEU A 121 -3.15 8.02 -2.64
C LEU A 121 -4.13 9.18 -2.58
N TYR A 122 -4.88 9.28 -1.50
CA TYR A 122 -5.75 10.40 -1.16
C TYR A 122 -5.20 11.10 0.08
N ALA A 123 -5.14 12.42 0.09
CA ALA A 123 -4.63 13.17 1.23
C ALA A 123 -5.60 14.30 1.63
N LEU A 124 -6.08 14.24 2.87
CA LEU A 124 -6.87 15.28 3.51
C LEU A 124 -5.95 16.07 4.44
N ILE A 125 -5.56 17.27 4.03
CA ILE A 125 -4.51 18.08 4.67
C ILE A 125 -4.94 19.53 4.84
N ASP A 126 -4.34 20.25 5.77
CA ASP A 126 -4.56 21.69 5.89
C ASP A 126 -3.98 22.43 4.67
N LYS A 127 -4.76 23.39 4.14
CA LYS A 127 -4.41 24.23 2.99
C LYS A 127 -3.21 25.13 3.25
N ASP A 128 -3.12 25.66 4.45
CA ASP A 128 -2.12 26.66 4.83
C ASP A 128 -0.77 26.04 5.20
N GLU A 129 -0.72 24.73 5.32
CA GLU A 129 0.47 23.98 5.68
C GLU A 129 1.43 23.79 4.51
N LYS A 130 2.47 24.60 4.47
CA LYS A 130 3.52 24.53 3.43
C LYS A 130 4.26 23.18 3.41
N LYS A 131 4.32 22.50 4.56
CA LYS A 131 4.99 21.21 4.73
C LYS A 131 4.44 20.09 3.84
N TYR A 132 3.17 20.19 3.38
CA TYR A 132 2.54 19.18 2.52
C TYR A 132 2.72 19.41 1.02
N LYS A 133 3.48 20.43 0.59
CA LYS A 133 3.61 20.77 -0.85
C LYS A 133 4.17 19.65 -1.71
N TRP A 134 5.02 18.82 -1.16
CA TRP A 134 5.65 17.70 -1.86
C TRP A 134 4.62 16.64 -2.33
N LEU A 135 3.51 16.46 -1.62
CA LEU A 135 2.43 15.53 -2.01
C LEU A 135 1.94 15.75 -3.43
N LYS A 136 1.93 16.99 -3.91
CA LYS A 136 1.42 17.35 -5.25
C LYS A 136 2.22 16.71 -6.40
N ASN A 137 3.44 16.30 -6.13
CA ASN A 137 4.37 15.76 -7.12
C ASN A 137 4.38 14.22 -7.13
N LEU A 138 3.67 13.55 -6.22
CA LEU A 138 3.53 12.10 -6.22
C LEU A 138 2.64 11.65 -7.37
N LYS A 139 3.07 10.61 -8.09
CA LYS A 139 2.28 10.03 -9.19
C LYS A 139 1.01 9.33 -8.68
N SER A 140 1.11 8.63 -7.56
CA SER A 140 0.00 7.93 -6.92
C SER A 140 -1.14 8.83 -6.43
N ILE A 141 -0.89 10.15 -6.27
CA ILE A 141 -1.91 11.13 -5.86
C ILE A 141 -2.69 11.73 -7.04
N GLN A 142 -2.28 11.41 -8.26
CA GLN A 142 -2.94 11.89 -9.47
C GLN A 142 -4.22 11.08 -9.71
N GLY A 143 -5.35 11.75 -9.56
CA GLY A 143 -6.66 11.19 -9.85
C GLY A 143 -7.02 11.28 -11.34
N THR A 144 -8.23 10.88 -11.65
CA THR A 144 -8.78 10.94 -13.00
C THR A 144 -8.93 12.38 -13.52
N ARG A 145 -8.79 12.58 -14.83
CA ARG A 145 -8.97 13.87 -15.52
C ARG A 145 -8.00 14.98 -15.09
N GLY A 146 -6.78 14.62 -14.66
CA GLY A 146 -5.76 15.60 -14.26
C GLY A 146 -6.03 16.30 -12.92
N CYS A 147 -7.00 15.84 -12.14
CA CYS A 147 -7.22 16.31 -10.78
C CYS A 147 -6.35 15.53 -9.80
N ARG A 148 -5.86 16.18 -8.75
CA ARG A 148 -5.17 15.52 -7.64
C ARG A 148 -6.17 15.07 -6.59
N ASN A 149 -5.92 13.93 -5.97
CA ASN A 149 -6.70 13.41 -4.85
C ASN A 149 -6.32 14.09 -3.52
N ILE A 150 -6.24 15.41 -3.54
CA ILE A 150 -5.91 16.23 -2.37
C ILE A 150 -7.13 17.04 -1.97
N VAL A 151 -7.49 16.94 -0.69
CA VAL A 151 -8.50 17.76 -0.03
C VAL A 151 -7.79 18.77 0.84
N CYS A 152 -7.94 20.05 0.54
CA CYS A 152 -7.38 21.14 1.31
C CYS A 152 -8.36 22.32 1.46
N ASP A 153 -9.54 22.22 0.89
CA ASP A 153 -10.64 23.19 1.01
C ASP A 153 -11.98 22.53 0.66
N GLN A 154 -13.07 23.27 0.83
CA GLN A 154 -14.42 22.75 0.63
C GLN A 154 -14.71 22.32 -0.81
N GLU A 155 -14.10 22.98 -1.80
CA GLU A 155 -14.29 22.63 -3.21
C GLU A 155 -13.60 21.32 -3.57
N SER A 156 -12.32 21.18 -3.20
CA SER A 156 -11.57 19.94 -3.37
C SER A 156 -12.20 18.79 -2.60
N ARG A 157 -12.70 19.05 -1.37
CA ARG A 157 -13.43 18.07 -0.56
C ARG A 157 -14.63 17.50 -1.31
N ASN A 158 -15.51 18.36 -1.82
CA ASN A 158 -16.73 17.90 -2.50
C ASN A 158 -16.36 17.03 -3.72
N ARG A 159 -15.42 17.48 -4.54
CA ARG A 159 -14.97 16.74 -5.72
C ARG A 159 -14.34 15.40 -5.39
N VAL A 160 -13.41 15.36 -4.44
CA VAL A 160 -12.68 14.14 -4.07
C VAL A 160 -13.61 13.15 -3.38
N PHE A 161 -14.47 13.64 -2.46
CA PHE A 161 -15.42 12.77 -1.76
C PHE A 161 -16.47 12.19 -2.69
N ASP A 162 -17.00 12.97 -3.63
CA ASP A 162 -17.95 12.45 -4.62
C ASP A 162 -17.33 11.36 -5.52
N ASN A 163 -16.07 11.54 -5.91
CA ASN A 163 -15.37 10.57 -6.74
C ASN A 163 -15.09 9.29 -5.94
N LEU A 164 -14.54 9.41 -4.73
CA LEU A 164 -14.25 8.27 -3.87
C LEU A 164 -15.53 7.51 -3.49
N TYR A 165 -16.62 8.23 -3.16
CA TYR A 165 -17.90 7.61 -2.85
C TYR A 165 -18.46 6.80 -4.01
N LYS A 166 -18.42 7.34 -5.24
CA LYS A 166 -18.85 6.65 -6.45
C LYS A 166 -18.01 5.41 -6.70
N GLU A 167 -16.69 5.52 -6.58
CA GLU A 167 -15.77 4.41 -6.77
C GLU A 167 -16.04 3.27 -5.78
N LEU A 168 -16.13 3.58 -4.49
CA LEU A 168 -16.42 2.58 -3.45
C LEU A 168 -17.81 1.94 -3.62
N THR A 169 -18.80 2.72 -4.05
CA THR A 169 -20.14 2.18 -4.36
C THR A 169 -20.08 1.19 -5.52
N LEU A 170 -19.38 1.54 -6.61
CA LEU A 170 -19.21 0.63 -7.75
C LEU A 170 -18.47 -0.66 -7.37
N ARG A 171 -17.41 -0.55 -6.56
CA ARG A 171 -16.68 -1.74 -6.08
C ARG A 171 -17.57 -2.64 -5.23
N GLN A 172 -18.41 -2.07 -4.36
CA GLN A 172 -19.35 -2.82 -3.54
C GLN A 172 -20.44 -3.50 -4.37
N ASP A 173 -21.02 -2.80 -5.36
CA ASP A 173 -22.15 -3.28 -6.15
C ASP A 173 -21.72 -4.33 -7.19
N GLU A 174 -20.57 -4.11 -7.82
CA GLU A 174 -20.08 -4.95 -8.93
C GLU A 174 -19.03 -5.98 -8.49
N ASN A 175 -18.61 -5.95 -7.22
CA ASN A 175 -17.52 -6.78 -6.68
C ASN A 175 -16.25 -6.71 -7.56
N THR A 176 -15.93 -5.51 -8.02
CA THR A 176 -14.76 -5.25 -8.87
C THR A 176 -13.59 -4.80 -8.03
N SER A 177 -12.40 -5.25 -8.38
CA SER A 177 -11.14 -4.77 -7.82
C SER A 177 -10.53 -3.69 -8.72
N GLY A 178 -9.68 -2.85 -8.14
CA GLY A 178 -8.99 -1.79 -8.85
C GLY A 178 -7.65 -1.47 -8.20
N ARG A 179 -7.12 -0.27 -8.45
CA ARG A 179 -5.97 0.23 -7.71
C ARG A 179 -6.32 0.32 -6.24
N PHE A 180 -5.39 -0.04 -5.37
CA PHE A 180 -5.62 0.04 -3.94
C PHE A 180 -5.67 1.50 -3.46
N ASN A 181 -6.72 1.88 -2.75
CA ASN A 181 -6.91 3.25 -2.26
C ASN A 181 -6.34 3.40 -0.85
N ILE A 182 -5.45 4.36 -0.67
CA ILE A 182 -4.88 4.73 0.63
C ILE A 182 -5.34 6.15 0.95
N VAL A 183 -6.18 6.30 1.97
CA VAL A 183 -6.78 7.58 2.35
C VAL A 183 -6.13 8.10 3.63
N VAL A 184 -5.23 9.07 3.48
CA VAL A 184 -4.52 9.74 4.58
C VAL A 184 -5.35 10.91 5.08
N VAL A 185 -5.78 10.86 6.34
CA VAL A 185 -6.65 11.85 6.97
C VAL A 185 -5.86 12.56 8.08
N MET A 186 -5.24 13.69 7.74
CA MET A 186 -4.61 14.61 8.70
C MET A 186 -5.61 15.65 9.21
N GLU A 187 -6.59 16.02 8.37
CA GLU A 187 -7.69 16.89 8.69
C GLU A 187 -9.02 16.24 8.32
N ASP A 188 -10.00 16.31 9.20
CA ASP A 188 -11.24 15.52 9.09
C ASP A 188 -12.10 15.93 7.87
N TYR A 189 -12.21 17.21 7.56
CA TYR A 189 -13.13 17.71 6.52
C TYR A 189 -14.54 17.11 6.55
N GLY A 190 -14.94 16.52 7.67
CA GLY A 190 -16.22 15.85 7.85
C GLY A 190 -16.32 14.45 7.22
N ILE A 191 -15.20 13.77 6.94
CA ILE A 191 -15.22 12.41 6.36
C ILE A 191 -15.93 11.41 7.27
N LYS A 192 -15.78 11.56 8.59
CA LYS A 192 -16.43 10.68 9.61
C LYS A 192 -17.96 10.80 9.60
N SER A 193 -18.51 11.91 9.15
CA SER A 193 -19.95 12.16 9.03
C SER A 193 -20.48 12.07 7.59
N HIS A 194 -19.60 11.93 6.62
CA HIS A 194 -19.95 11.78 5.21
C HIS A 194 -20.44 10.35 4.92
N PRO A 195 -21.28 10.12 3.88
CA PRO A 195 -21.68 8.77 3.47
C PRO A 195 -20.52 7.80 3.16
N ILE A 196 -19.31 8.28 2.89
CA ILE A 196 -18.11 7.46 2.77
C ILE A 196 -17.84 6.65 4.06
N SER A 197 -18.21 7.19 5.22
CA SER A 197 -17.96 6.55 6.51
C SER A 197 -18.58 5.14 6.62
N LYS A 198 -19.63 4.85 5.88
CA LYS A 198 -20.25 3.51 5.84
C LYS A 198 -19.30 2.44 5.27
N PHE A 199 -18.32 2.83 4.45
CA PHE A 199 -17.39 1.89 3.85
C PHE A 199 -16.17 1.61 4.73
N ILE A 200 -15.92 2.43 5.78
CA ILE A 200 -14.71 2.31 6.61
C ILE A 200 -14.65 0.95 7.31
N GLU A 201 -15.79 0.41 7.75
CA GLU A 201 -15.86 -0.86 8.47
C GLU A 201 -15.43 -2.07 7.61
N HIS A 202 -15.60 -2.00 6.30
CA HIS A 202 -15.30 -3.04 5.33
C HIS A 202 -14.36 -2.54 4.23
N ALA A 203 -13.52 -1.57 4.54
CA ALA A 203 -12.70 -0.90 3.53
C ALA A 203 -11.69 -1.83 2.85
N SER A 204 -11.11 -2.79 3.58
CA SER A 204 -10.18 -3.79 3.04
C SER A 204 -10.82 -4.69 1.98
N GLU A 205 -12.12 -5.01 2.11
CA GLU A 205 -12.88 -5.77 1.11
C GLU A 205 -13.08 -4.97 -0.20
N LEU A 206 -12.89 -3.64 -0.14
CA LEU A 206 -13.02 -2.71 -1.25
C LEU A 206 -11.66 -2.19 -1.74
N ASP A 207 -10.57 -2.93 -1.50
CA ASP A 207 -9.20 -2.51 -1.81
C ASP A 207 -8.91 -1.07 -1.31
N THR A 208 -9.27 -0.78 -0.07
CA THR A 208 -9.17 0.57 0.49
C THR A 208 -8.74 0.50 1.96
N VAL A 209 -7.88 1.43 2.38
CA VAL A 209 -7.51 1.64 3.78
C VAL A 209 -7.60 3.12 4.14
N PHE A 210 -8.05 3.40 5.36
CA PHE A 210 -8.08 4.76 5.92
C PHE A 210 -7.03 4.89 7.03
N LEU A 211 -6.18 5.91 6.93
CA LEU A 211 -5.17 6.25 7.93
C LEU A 211 -5.59 7.54 8.62
N PHE A 212 -6.06 7.45 9.88
CA PHE A 212 -6.52 8.59 10.66
C PHE A 212 -5.41 9.06 11.60
N PHE A 213 -5.00 10.31 11.46
CA PHE A 213 -4.01 10.95 12.30
C PHE A 213 -4.69 11.91 13.25
N GLU A 214 -4.67 11.62 14.55
CA GLU A 214 -5.42 12.37 15.56
C GLU A 214 -4.57 12.69 16.78
N SER A 215 -4.86 13.81 17.44
CA SER A 215 -4.15 14.19 18.66
C SER A 215 -4.52 13.35 19.89
N LYS A 216 -5.65 12.65 19.83
CA LYS A 216 -6.17 11.85 20.94
C LYS A 216 -6.90 10.61 20.45
N LEU A 217 -6.76 9.53 21.19
CA LEU A 217 -7.44 8.26 20.92
C LEU A 217 -8.98 8.39 20.82
N SER A 218 -9.57 9.30 21.61
CA SER A 218 -11.03 9.52 21.62
C SER A 218 -11.57 10.17 20.34
N LEU A 219 -10.71 10.70 19.49
CA LEU A 219 -11.09 11.31 18.21
C LEU A 219 -11.08 10.32 17.05
N LEU A 220 -10.47 9.15 17.25
CA LEU A 220 -10.41 8.10 16.23
C LEU A 220 -11.79 7.49 15.96
N PRO A 221 -12.08 7.09 14.72
CA PRO A 221 -13.25 6.26 14.41
C PRO A 221 -13.19 4.92 15.14
N LEU A 222 -14.37 4.39 15.50
CA LEU A 222 -14.48 3.10 16.19
C LEU A 222 -13.97 1.90 15.37
N TYR A 223 -13.91 2.05 14.04
CA TYR A 223 -13.55 0.99 13.10
C TYR A 223 -12.05 0.87 12.83
N CYS A 224 -11.20 1.60 13.56
CA CYS A 224 -9.74 1.42 13.45
C CYS A 224 -9.38 0.02 13.96
N SER A 225 -8.90 -0.85 13.07
CA SER A 225 -8.46 -2.20 13.40
C SER A 225 -7.13 -2.19 14.17
N HIS A 226 -6.24 -1.29 13.80
CA HIS A 226 -4.93 -1.11 14.44
C HIS A 226 -4.77 0.33 14.94
N ILE A 227 -4.06 0.48 16.04
CA ILE A 227 -3.77 1.78 16.63
C ILE A 227 -2.26 1.88 16.84
N ILE A 228 -1.67 2.95 16.30
CA ILE A 228 -0.31 3.37 16.55
C ILE A 228 -0.36 4.55 17.52
N ASP A 229 0.20 4.38 18.69
CA ASP A 229 0.26 5.42 19.73
C ASP A 229 1.71 5.90 19.88
N ILE A 230 1.96 7.17 19.58
CA ILE A 230 3.28 7.77 19.52
C ILE A 230 3.52 8.53 20.82
N PHE A 231 4.55 8.13 21.56
CA PHE A 231 4.87 8.75 22.86
C PHE A 231 5.79 9.95 22.73
N ASP A 232 6.78 9.83 21.82
CA ASP A 232 7.77 10.85 21.56
C ASP A 232 8.28 10.76 20.10
N TYR A 233 9.36 11.47 19.78
CA TYR A 233 9.90 11.58 18.42
C TYR A 233 10.53 10.30 17.86
N GLU A 234 10.75 9.29 18.70
CA GLU A 234 11.48 8.07 18.31
C GLU A 234 10.77 6.80 18.77
N SER A 235 9.75 6.91 19.64
CA SER A 235 9.13 5.75 20.28
C SER A 235 7.63 5.74 20.11
N ALA A 236 7.12 4.58 19.72
CA ALA A 236 5.69 4.34 19.54
C ALA A 236 5.33 2.91 19.93
N MET A 237 4.05 2.63 20.02
CA MET A 237 3.52 1.27 20.10
C MET A 237 2.42 1.05 19.07
N VAL A 238 2.29 -0.17 18.61
CA VAL A 238 1.16 -0.61 17.79
C VAL A 238 0.43 -1.75 18.48
N TYR A 239 -0.89 -1.75 18.38
CA TYR A 239 -1.74 -2.81 18.90
C TYR A 239 -3.03 -2.93 18.10
N ASP A 240 -3.59 -4.13 18.10
CA ASP A 240 -4.94 -4.38 17.60
C ASP A 240 -5.98 -3.78 18.54
N SER A 241 -6.95 -3.04 18.02
CA SER A 241 -7.99 -2.39 18.80
C SER A 241 -8.89 -3.38 19.57
N GLN A 242 -9.06 -4.59 19.03
CA GLN A 242 -9.82 -5.67 19.66
C GLN A 242 -8.98 -6.44 20.70
N ASN A 243 -7.66 -6.53 20.47
CA ASN A 243 -6.73 -7.25 21.35
C ASN A 243 -5.66 -6.34 21.95
N LYS A 244 -6.07 -5.46 22.84
CA LYS A 244 -5.19 -4.48 23.50
C LYS A 244 -4.11 -5.09 24.41
N MET A 245 -4.09 -6.39 24.59
CA MET A 245 -3.10 -7.09 25.43
C MET A 245 -1.75 -7.26 24.70
N HIS A 246 -1.76 -7.38 23.37
CA HIS A 246 -0.56 -7.57 22.57
C HIS A 246 -0.06 -6.24 21.99
N LYS A 247 0.58 -5.45 22.86
CA LYS A 247 1.22 -4.19 22.47
C LYS A 247 2.64 -4.46 22.01
N LYS A 248 3.00 -4.00 20.82
CA LYS A 248 4.35 -4.05 20.28
C LYS A 248 4.95 -2.67 20.32
N TYR A 249 6.02 -2.50 21.07
CA TYR A 249 6.78 -1.25 21.17
C TYR A 249 7.84 -1.22 20.08
N PHE A 250 8.08 -0.05 19.51
CA PHE A 250 9.08 0.13 18.47
C PHE A 250 9.68 1.52 18.47
N GLU A 251 10.90 1.61 17.95
CA GLU A 251 11.60 2.85 17.65
C GLU A 251 11.48 3.11 16.14
N TYR A 252 11.19 4.35 15.76
CA TYR A 252 11.05 4.74 14.36
C TYR A 252 12.01 5.88 14.03
N GLU A 253 12.35 5.97 12.75
CA GLU A 253 13.27 6.97 12.21
C GLU A 253 12.50 8.24 11.83
N SER A 254 13.17 9.39 11.88
CA SER A 254 12.60 10.68 11.44
C SER A 254 13.21 11.09 10.11
N ILE A 255 12.37 11.50 9.17
CA ILE A 255 12.78 12.08 7.88
C ILE A 255 12.60 13.59 7.96
N ASP A 256 13.64 14.33 7.61
CA ASP A 256 13.54 15.80 7.47
C ASP A 256 12.80 16.18 6.17
N ASP A 257 12.35 17.43 6.11
CA ASP A 257 11.55 17.91 4.98
C ASP A 257 12.37 18.06 3.69
N GLU A 258 13.67 18.35 3.80
CA GLU A 258 14.57 18.47 2.65
C GLU A 258 14.77 17.11 1.98
N SER A 259 15.02 16.06 2.77
CA SER A 259 15.11 14.68 2.29
C SER A 259 13.80 14.25 1.63
N MET A 260 12.65 14.57 2.24
CA MET A 260 11.35 14.25 1.67
C MET A 260 11.10 14.93 0.32
N GLU A 261 11.40 16.23 0.21
CA GLU A 261 11.29 16.95 -1.06
C GLU A 261 12.25 16.40 -2.14
N ASN A 262 13.46 15.98 -1.73
CA ASN A 262 14.45 15.38 -2.62
C ASN A 262 13.96 14.04 -3.18
N ILE A 263 13.47 13.14 -2.32
CA ILE A 263 12.90 11.85 -2.69
C ILE A 263 11.80 12.03 -3.75
N VAL A 264 10.85 12.89 -3.46
CA VAL A 264 9.71 13.14 -4.35
C VAL A 264 10.18 13.73 -5.67
N ARG A 265 11.18 14.61 -5.66
CA ARG A 265 11.75 15.18 -6.89
C ARG A 265 12.43 14.12 -7.75
N ILE A 266 13.08 13.12 -7.13
CA ILE A 266 13.71 12.00 -7.83
C ILE A 266 12.64 11.10 -8.46
N LEU A 267 11.59 10.74 -7.70
CA LEU A 267 10.56 9.81 -8.16
C LEU A 267 9.55 10.43 -9.15
N ALA A 268 9.31 11.74 -9.10
CA ALA A 268 8.32 12.40 -9.94
C ALA A 268 8.49 12.16 -11.46
N PRO A 269 9.71 12.20 -12.06
CA PRO A 269 9.89 11.94 -13.48
C PRO A 269 9.98 10.46 -13.84
N VAL A 270 10.09 9.54 -12.86
CA VAL A 270 10.28 8.11 -13.13
C VAL A 270 9.04 7.53 -13.78
N GLU A 271 9.16 7.05 -15.01
CA GLU A 271 8.14 6.31 -15.72
C GLU A 271 8.57 4.85 -15.81
N CYS A 272 7.72 3.96 -15.31
CA CYS A 272 7.93 2.54 -15.48
C CYS A 272 7.19 2.10 -16.75
N GLU A 273 7.91 1.48 -17.67
CA GLU A 273 7.25 0.71 -18.71
C GLU A 273 6.64 -0.51 -18.02
N GLU A 274 5.32 -0.62 -18.03
CA GLU A 274 4.64 -1.84 -17.60
C GLU A 274 5.03 -2.98 -18.55
N ILE A 275 6.15 -3.61 -18.28
CA ILE A 275 6.30 -5.00 -18.67
C ILE A 275 5.48 -5.77 -17.66
N SER A 276 4.18 -5.79 -17.89
CA SER A 276 3.26 -6.55 -17.07
C SER A 276 3.64 -8.02 -17.13
N LEU A 277 4.48 -8.45 -16.18
CA LEU A 277 4.65 -9.88 -15.90
C LEU A 277 3.34 -10.50 -15.37
N ALA A 278 2.46 -9.67 -14.84
CA ALA A 278 1.07 -9.95 -14.50
C ALA A 278 0.09 -9.47 -15.57
N GLY A 279 0.56 -9.12 -16.76
CA GLY A 279 -0.29 -8.91 -17.92
C GLY A 279 -1.15 -10.13 -18.10
N ALA A 280 -2.30 -10.10 -17.46
CA ALA A 280 -3.33 -11.07 -17.77
C ALA A 280 -3.52 -10.96 -19.27
N LEU A 281 -3.10 -11.99 -20.01
CA LEU A 281 -3.49 -12.18 -21.41
C LEU A 281 -4.94 -11.74 -21.49
N ARG A 282 -5.25 -10.81 -22.37
CA ARG A 282 -6.63 -10.40 -22.59
C ARG A 282 -7.46 -11.66 -22.68
N LYS A 283 -8.41 -11.85 -21.78
CA LYS A 283 -9.24 -13.06 -21.76
C LYS A 283 -10.02 -13.23 -23.05
N ASN A 284 -10.30 -12.11 -23.72
CA ASN A 284 -11.03 -12.08 -24.98
C ASN A 284 -10.44 -10.97 -25.86
N ILE A 285 -10.15 -11.30 -27.10
CA ILE A 285 -9.86 -10.36 -28.16
C ILE A 285 -10.85 -10.62 -29.28
N SER A 286 -11.49 -9.59 -29.82
CA SER A 286 -12.38 -9.75 -30.96
C SER A 286 -11.59 -9.95 -32.26
N LEU A 287 -12.18 -10.61 -33.23
CA LEU A 287 -11.55 -10.78 -34.54
C LEU A 287 -11.25 -9.44 -35.21
N PHE A 288 -12.07 -8.43 -34.97
CA PHE A 288 -11.86 -7.08 -35.51
C PHE A 288 -10.65 -6.40 -34.88
N GLU A 289 -10.49 -6.51 -33.59
CA GLU A 289 -9.29 -5.99 -32.89
C GLU A 289 -8.02 -6.71 -33.36
N LEU A 290 -8.07 -8.05 -33.50
CA LEU A 290 -6.96 -8.87 -33.99
C LEU A 290 -6.55 -8.49 -35.42
N LEU A 291 -7.50 -8.13 -36.25
CA LEU A 291 -7.27 -7.70 -37.62
C LEU A 291 -7.05 -6.19 -37.78
N GLY A 292 -7.08 -5.41 -36.68
CA GLY A 292 -6.86 -3.96 -36.68
C GLY A 292 -7.96 -3.18 -37.43
N VAL A 293 -9.23 -3.66 -37.40
CA VAL A 293 -10.36 -3.00 -38.04
C VAL A 293 -11.52 -2.81 -37.07
N ASN A 294 -12.38 -1.83 -37.34
CA ASN A 294 -13.50 -1.49 -36.44
C ASN A 294 -14.87 -1.92 -36.96
N SER A 295 -14.94 -2.42 -38.22
CA SER A 295 -16.20 -2.84 -38.84
C SER A 295 -15.95 -3.89 -39.92
N VAL A 296 -17.04 -4.52 -40.36
CA VAL A 296 -17.02 -5.53 -41.46
C VAL A 296 -16.53 -4.90 -42.77
N GLU A 297 -16.96 -3.67 -43.06
CA GLU A 297 -16.55 -2.92 -44.25
C GLU A 297 -15.05 -2.61 -44.22
N GLY A 298 -14.49 -2.37 -43.04
CA GLY A 298 -13.06 -2.12 -42.80
C GLY A 298 -12.19 -3.35 -43.07
N LEU A 299 -12.74 -4.55 -43.11
CA LEU A 299 -12.00 -5.78 -43.40
C LEU A 299 -11.37 -5.79 -44.80
N ASN A 300 -12.02 -5.14 -45.78
CA ASN A 300 -11.53 -5.04 -47.16
C ASN A 300 -10.97 -6.36 -47.69
N LEU A 301 -11.83 -7.40 -47.67
CA LEU A 301 -11.46 -8.79 -47.90
C LEU A 301 -10.77 -9.02 -49.24
N ASP A 302 -11.23 -8.34 -50.30
CA ASP A 302 -10.66 -8.51 -51.66
C ASP A 302 -9.19 -8.10 -51.67
N SER A 303 -8.86 -6.91 -51.12
CA SER A 303 -7.45 -6.45 -51.00
C SER A 303 -6.60 -7.34 -50.10
N ARG A 304 -7.19 -7.89 -49.04
CA ARG A 304 -6.47 -8.80 -48.14
C ARG A 304 -6.17 -10.13 -48.81
N TRP A 305 -7.09 -10.66 -49.61
CA TRP A 305 -6.89 -11.89 -50.38
C TRP A 305 -5.87 -11.72 -51.51
N GLU A 306 -5.93 -10.61 -52.24
CA GLU A 306 -4.95 -10.29 -53.28
C GLU A 306 -3.52 -10.17 -52.73
N ASN A 307 -3.38 -9.59 -51.50
CA ASN A 307 -2.07 -9.41 -50.84
C ASN A 307 -1.66 -10.62 -49.98
N SER A 308 -2.53 -11.63 -49.85
CA SER A 308 -2.26 -12.81 -49.03
C SER A 308 -1.26 -13.73 -49.73
N LYS A 309 -0.19 -14.06 -49.02
CA LYS A 309 0.86 -14.97 -49.46
C LYS A 309 0.76 -16.33 -48.77
N ILE A 310 -0.45 -16.89 -48.68
CA ILE A 310 -0.70 -18.16 -48.00
C ILE A 310 0.17 -19.28 -48.55
N TYR A 311 0.52 -19.23 -49.86
CA TYR A 311 1.40 -20.18 -50.48
C TYR A 311 2.89 -20.05 -50.08
N GLU A 312 3.29 -18.91 -49.52
CA GLU A 312 4.64 -18.68 -48.99
C GLU A 312 4.67 -18.93 -47.47
N THR A 313 3.65 -18.50 -46.72
CA THR A 313 3.59 -18.62 -45.27
C THR A 313 2.16 -19.01 -44.85
N MET A 314 2.01 -20.09 -44.07
CA MET A 314 0.73 -20.45 -43.46
C MET A 314 0.50 -19.67 -42.14
N ALA A 315 1.04 -18.47 -42.02
CA ALA A 315 0.93 -17.65 -40.82
C ALA A 315 -0.49 -17.08 -40.70
N VAL A 316 -1.16 -17.43 -39.63
CA VAL A 316 -2.50 -16.92 -39.26
C VAL A 316 -2.41 -16.27 -37.90
N PRO A 317 -2.97 -15.08 -37.69
CA PRO A 317 -2.98 -14.46 -36.38
C PRO A 317 -3.83 -15.32 -35.42
N LEU A 318 -3.20 -15.79 -34.36
CA LEU A 318 -3.80 -16.66 -33.35
C LEU A 318 -4.33 -15.87 -32.13
N GLY A 319 -3.76 -14.70 -31.88
CA GLY A 319 -4.06 -13.88 -30.71
C GLY A 319 -3.02 -12.81 -30.49
N VAL A 320 -2.97 -12.27 -29.29
CA VAL A 320 -1.95 -11.32 -28.85
C VAL A 320 -1.17 -11.89 -27.68
N ASN A 321 0.11 -11.53 -27.60
CA ASN A 321 0.92 -11.83 -26.43
C ASN A 321 0.65 -10.82 -25.29
N VAL A 322 1.34 -10.97 -24.17
CA VAL A 322 1.26 -10.06 -23.02
C VAL A 322 1.69 -8.61 -23.33
N LYS A 323 2.30 -8.36 -24.49
CA LYS A 323 2.69 -7.04 -24.99
C LYS A 323 1.71 -6.46 -26.00
N ASP A 324 0.52 -7.06 -26.16
CA ASP A 324 -0.45 -6.72 -27.22
C ASP A 324 0.10 -6.89 -28.66
N GLU A 325 1.21 -7.64 -28.85
CA GLU A 325 1.74 -7.96 -30.16
C GLU A 325 1.01 -9.18 -30.75
N ILE A 326 0.66 -9.11 -32.03
CA ILE A 326 -0.03 -10.21 -32.73
C ILE A 326 0.89 -11.42 -32.82
N VAL A 327 0.44 -12.55 -32.35
CA VAL A 327 1.11 -13.86 -32.46
C VAL A 327 0.54 -14.61 -33.64
N TYR A 328 1.41 -15.06 -34.54
CA TYR A 328 1.07 -15.81 -35.75
C TYR A 328 1.39 -17.29 -35.60
#